data_dd7b083bb67f7bb806f6393cac492da3
#
_entry.id   dd7b083bb67f7bb806f6393cac492da3
#
_cell.length_a   1.000
_cell.length_b   1.000
_cell.length_c   1.000
_cell.angle_alpha   90.00
_cell.angle_beta   90.00
_cell.angle_gamma   90.00
#
_symmetry.space_group_name_H-M   'P 1'
#
loop_
_entity.id
_entity.type
_entity.pdbx_description
1 polymer ?
#
loop_
_entity_poly.entity_id
_entity_poly.type
_entity_poly.pdbx_seq_one_letter_code
_entity_poly.pdbx_strand_id
1 'polypeptide(L)'
;PWSRNRKTSGGTADQAVAGTQPSGTATPINTGSARPRCGTCVLRPHCLPAGLAPEPLRKFENMVQHFATLAPGEHLFRVGDKFHSLYAVRTGCLKTCAVDPNGREHVLNFHFVGEIIGIDAIFPEQHFADAIALVESSVCHLPYRAISKFAREVPELQVQLVRALSRHVFSMTSIAGDFSAEERLAAFLIMVSARHRLAGGGSTELQLAMSRQDIANYLRLATETVSRILARFQKSGLLRANRRQITLLNPDGLYAIAECMNPYSRGGINRRRPDKDATRS
;
A
#
# COMPACT_ATOMS: atom_id res chain seq x y z
N PRO A 1 -36.84 -35.53 -10.39
CA PRO A 1 -37.51 -35.82 -11.62
C PRO A 1 -38.46 -34.67 -12.00
N TRP A 2 -38.01 -33.79 -12.88
CA TRP A 2 -38.91 -32.86 -13.55
C TRP A 2 -38.59 -32.85 -15.04
N SER A 3 -39.52 -33.44 -15.78
CA SER A 3 -39.54 -33.64 -17.22
C SER A 3 -39.97 -32.33 -17.94
N ARG A 4 -39.26 -32.10 -19.04
CA ARG A 4 -39.65 -31.49 -20.33
C ARG A 4 -41.03 -30.83 -20.45
N ASN A 5 -41.03 -29.59 -20.95
CA ASN A 5 -41.97 -29.27 -22.04
C ASN A 5 -41.33 -28.22 -23.00
N ARG A 6 -41.32 -28.61 -24.28
CA ARG A 6 -40.89 -27.82 -25.45
C ARG A 6 -42.14 -27.16 -26.02
N LYS A 7 -42.11 -25.87 -26.37
CA LYS A 7 -42.87 -25.34 -27.51
C LYS A 7 -42.15 -24.17 -28.17
N THR A 8 -42.00 -24.27 -29.44
CA THR A 8 -41.42 -23.43 -30.48
C THR A 8 -42.35 -22.31 -30.90
N SER A 9 -41.80 -21.16 -31.24
CA SER A 9 -42.13 -20.21 -32.34
C SER A 9 -41.37 -18.90 -32.02
N GLY A 10 -40.46 -18.37 -32.81
CA GLY A 10 -40.55 -17.95 -34.19
C GLY A 10 -40.48 -16.43 -34.22
N GLY A 11 -39.41 -15.85 -34.82
CA GLY A 11 -39.48 -14.44 -35.28
C GLY A 11 -38.33 -13.52 -34.85
N THR A 12 -37.26 -13.51 -35.64
CA THR A 12 -36.51 -12.34 -36.21
C THR A 12 -36.41 -11.06 -35.40
N ALA A 13 -35.18 -10.67 -35.01
CA ALA A 13 -34.52 -9.43 -35.47
C ALA A 13 -33.12 -9.33 -34.88
N ASP A 14 -32.17 -9.49 -35.75
CA ASP A 14 -30.76 -9.24 -35.62
C ASP A 14 -30.52 -7.73 -35.39
N GLN A 15 -30.01 -7.34 -34.23
CA GLN A 15 -29.35 -6.06 -34.05
C GLN A 15 -28.05 -6.31 -33.28
N ALA A 16 -27.00 -6.47 -34.07
CA ALA A 16 -25.65 -6.50 -33.60
C ALA A 16 -25.31 -5.18 -32.91
N VAL A 17 -25.27 -5.19 -31.57
CA VAL A 17 -24.61 -4.13 -30.80
C VAL A 17 -23.12 -4.39 -30.90
N ALA A 18 -22.45 -3.59 -31.73
CA ALA A 18 -20.99 -3.56 -31.83
C ALA A 18 -20.41 -3.15 -30.47
N GLY A 19 -19.98 -4.14 -29.71
CA GLY A 19 -19.18 -3.96 -28.51
C GLY A 19 -17.81 -3.41 -28.91
N THR A 20 -17.60 -2.12 -28.69
CA THR A 20 -16.30 -1.49 -28.78
C THR A 20 -15.43 -2.07 -27.67
N GLN A 21 -14.57 -3.01 -28.01
CA GLN A 21 -13.50 -3.48 -27.11
C GLN A 21 -12.55 -2.29 -26.89
N PRO A 22 -12.26 -1.89 -25.65
CA PRO A 22 -11.15 -0.99 -25.41
C PRO A 22 -9.86 -1.78 -25.65
N SER A 23 -9.18 -1.47 -26.76
CA SER A 23 -7.81 -1.89 -27.03
C SER A 23 -6.90 -1.25 -25.98
N GLY A 24 -6.73 -1.93 -24.86
CA GLY A 24 -5.76 -1.58 -23.82
C GLY A 24 -4.35 -1.81 -24.33
N THR A 25 -3.80 -0.87 -25.09
CA THR A 25 -2.37 -0.75 -25.30
C THR A 25 -1.78 -0.33 -23.97
N ALA A 26 -1.08 -1.25 -23.29
CA ALA A 26 -0.24 -0.93 -22.15
C ALA A 26 0.66 0.23 -22.54
N THR A 27 0.54 1.36 -21.86
CA THR A 27 1.39 2.54 -22.07
C THR A 27 2.84 2.09 -21.87
N PRO A 28 3.77 2.35 -22.79
CA PRO A 28 5.16 1.96 -22.60
C PRO A 28 5.72 2.69 -21.39
N ILE A 29 6.01 1.93 -20.34
CA ILE A 29 6.63 2.42 -19.12
C ILE A 29 8.00 2.97 -19.51
N ASN A 30 8.26 4.25 -19.20
CA ASN A 30 9.53 4.90 -19.51
C ASN A 30 10.66 4.23 -18.70
N THR A 31 11.41 3.33 -19.34
CA THR A 31 12.48 2.55 -18.73
C THR A 31 13.78 3.35 -18.79
N GLY A 32 14.16 3.94 -17.67
CA GLY A 32 15.48 4.55 -17.53
C GLY A 32 16.59 3.50 -17.77
N SER A 33 17.65 3.89 -18.50
CA SER A 33 18.74 3.00 -18.96
C SER A 33 19.66 2.46 -17.85
N ALA A 34 19.56 2.94 -16.62
CA ALA A 34 20.43 2.54 -15.52
C ALA A 34 19.87 1.29 -14.80
N ARG A 35 20.67 0.23 -14.73
CA ARG A 35 20.31 -0.96 -13.93
C ARG A 35 20.28 -0.62 -12.44
N PRO A 36 19.27 -1.10 -11.71
CA PRO A 36 19.20 -0.93 -10.25
C PRO A 36 20.41 -1.59 -9.58
N ARG A 37 21.05 -0.86 -8.66
CA ARG A 37 22.11 -1.43 -7.81
C ARG A 37 21.57 -1.57 -6.38
N CYS A 38 21.10 -2.77 -6.04
CA CYS A 38 20.62 -3.07 -4.70
C CYS A 38 21.73 -3.00 -3.65
N GLY A 39 22.97 -3.31 -4.05
CA GLY A 39 24.15 -3.26 -3.17
C GLY A 39 24.42 -1.89 -2.57
N THR A 40 24.18 -0.82 -3.33
CA THR A 40 24.38 0.59 -2.90
C THR A 40 23.07 1.33 -2.63
N CYS A 41 21.92 0.63 -2.69
CA CYS A 41 20.61 1.24 -2.48
C CYS A 41 20.38 1.53 -0.98
N VAL A 42 20.09 2.79 -0.66
CA VAL A 42 19.78 3.21 0.72
C VAL A 42 18.54 2.51 1.29
N LEU A 43 17.65 2.01 0.41
CA LEU A 43 16.42 1.33 0.80
C LEU A 43 16.61 -0.16 1.07
N ARG A 44 17.78 -0.73 0.78
CA ARG A 44 18.05 -2.16 0.94
C ARG A 44 17.61 -2.73 2.29
N PRO A 45 17.84 -2.06 3.43
CA PRO A 45 17.43 -2.58 4.75
C PRO A 45 15.92 -2.77 4.91
N HIS A 46 15.12 -2.10 4.09
CA HIS A 46 13.64 -2.05 4.17
C HIS A 46 12.95 -2.69 2.96
N CYS A 47 13.71 -3.16 1.97
CA CYS A 47 13.24 -3.76 0.73
C CYS A 47 13.41 -5.30 0.76
N LEU A 48 12.92 -6.01 -0.27
CA LEU A 48 13.03 -7.47 -0.38
C LEU A 48 14.45 -8.03 -0.20
N PRO A 49 15.53 -7.40 -0.72
CA PRO A 49 16.89 -7.93 -0.53
C PRO A 49 17.51 -7.63 0.85
N ALA A 50 16.70 -7.21 1.82
CA ALA A 50 17.19 -6.99 3.19
C ALA A 50 17.76 -8.27 3.78
N GLY A 51 18.96 -8.18 4.34
CA GLY A 51 19.63 -9.31 5.00
C GLY A 51 20.31 -10.30 4.06
N LEU A 52 20.23 -10.14 2.74
CA LEU A 52 20.94 -11.02 1.82
C LEU A 52 22.44 -10.81 1.93
N ALA A 53 23.17 -11.95 1.98
CA ALA A 53 24.62 -11.99 1.85
C ALA A 53 25.10 -11.46 0.48
N PRO A 54 26.36 -11.06 0.31
CA PRO A 54 26.84 -10.39 -0.91
C PRO A 54 26.58 -11.16 -2.19
N GLU A 55 26.75 -12.48 -2.19
CA GLU A 55 26.56 -13.30 -3.38
C GLU A 55 25.10 -13.50 -3.78
N PRO A 56 24.15 -13.89 -2.90
CA PRO A 56 22.73 -13.85 -3.16
C PRO A 56 22.22 -12.45 -3.54
N LEU A 57 22.77 -11.39 -2.96
CA LEU A 57 22.40 -10.02 -3.30
C LEU A 57 22.72 -9.67 -4.75
N ARG A 58 23.90 -10.08 -5.25
CA ARG A 58 24.27 -9.88 -6.67
C ARG A 58 23.35 -10.64 -7.61
N LYS A 59 22.99 -11.89 -7.25
CA LYS A 59 22.02 -12.68 -8.03
C LYS A 59 20.65 -12.01 -8.06
N PHE A 60 20.17 -11.51 -6.91
CA PHE A 60 18.93 -10.76 -6.82
C PHE A 60 18.97 -9.49 -7.68
N GLU A 61 20.04 -8.71 -7.60
CA GLU A 61 20.24 -7.48 -8.38
C GLU A 61 20.14 -7.72 -9.89
N ASN A 62 20.68 -8.83 -10.38
CA ASN A 62 20.60 -9.20 -11.79
C ASN A 62 19.20 -9.59 -12.25
N MET A 63 18.30 -9.96 -11.33
CA MET A 63 16.89 -10.26 -11.63
C MET A 63 16.03 -9.00 -11.70
N VAL A 64 16.45 -7.90 -11.08
CA VAL A 64 15.75 -6.62 -11.15
C VAL A 64 15.92 -6.04 -12.55
N GLN A 65 14.84 -5.97 -13.32
CA GLN A 65 14.95 -5.71 -14.75
C GLN A 65 15.23 -4.23 -15.08
N HIS A 66 14.46 -3.31 -14.49
CA HIS A 66 14.58 -1.88 -14.77
C HIS A 66 13.83 -1.05 -13.73
N PHE A 67 14.01 0.27 -13.78
CA PHE A 67 13.16 1.23 -13.11
C PHE A 67 12.07 1.69 -14.07
N ALA A 68 10.83 1.73 -13.56
CA ALA A 68 9.78 2.47 -14.21
C ALA A 68 9.64 3.81 -13.46
N THR A 69 9.65 4.91 -14.20
CA THR A 69 9.30 6.25 -13.69
C THR A 69 7.86 6.54 -14.08
N LEU A 70 7.12 7.10 -13.14
CA LEU A 70 5.70 7.39 -13.25
C LEU A 70 5.45 8.85 -12.90
N ALA A 71 4.79 9.57 -13.79
CA ALA A 71 4.27 10.90 -13.51
C ALA A 71 3.08 10.83 -12.53
N PRO A 72 2.75 11.91 -11.81
CA PRO A 72 1.55 11.96 -10.97
C PRO A 72 0.30 11.61 -11.78
N GLY A 73 -0.53 10.68 -11.28
CA GLY A 73 -1.73 10.16 -11.94
C GLY A 73 -1.48 9.03 -12.94
N GLU A 74 -0.23 8.69 -13.23
CA GLU A 74 0.09 7.59 -14.14
C GLU A 74 -0.11 6.23 -13.46
N HIS A 75 -0.61 5.25 -14.23
CA HIS A 75 -0.86 3.90 -13.75
C HIS A 75 0.38 3.02 -13.89
N LEU A 76 0.73 2.32 -12.82
CA LEU A 76 1.72 1.25 -12.85
C LEU A 76 1.13 -0.02 -13.50
N PHE A 77 -0.11 -0.32 -13.14
CA PHE A 77 -0.94 -1.36 -13.74
C PHE A 77 -2.43 -1.03 -13.51
N ARG A 78 -3.31 -1.69 -14.25
CA ARG A 78 -4.76 -1.53 -14.15
C ARG A 78 -5.42 -2.79 -13.65
N VAL A 79 -6.64 -2.63 -13.12
CA VAL A 79 -7.52 -3.77 -12.84
C VAL A 79 -7.69 -4.60 -14.11
N GLY A 80 -7.57 -5.93 -13.98
CA GLY A 80 -7.65 -6.87 -15.10
C GLY A 80 -6.32 -7.20 -15.78
N ASP A 81 -5.26 -6.42 -15.55
CA ASP A 81 -3.94 -6.75 -16.08
C ASP A 81 -3.42 -8.06 -15.49
N LYS A 82 -2.77 -8.90 -16.32
CA LYS A 82 -2.15 -10.14 -15.87
C LYS A 82 -1.00 -9.86 -14.92
N PHE A 83 -0.95 -10.63 -13.83
CA PHE A 83 0.17 -10.56 -12.89
C PHE A 83 1.41 -11.25 -13.43
N HIS A 84 2.51 -10.52 -13.51
CA HIS A 84 3.81 -11.04 -13.92
C HIS A 84 4.93 -10.66 -12.96
N SER A 85 4.76 -9.58 -12.23
CA SER A 85 5.83 -8.99 -11.44
C SER A 85 5.32 -8.36 -10.16
N LEU A 86 6.19 -8.36 -9.16
CA LEU A 86 6.12 -7.48 -8.02
C LEU A 86 6.85 -6.17 -8.34
N TYR A 87 6.51 -5.11 -7.64
CA TYR A 87 7.14 -3.81 -7.80
C TYR A 87 7.58 -3.28 -6.44
N ALA A 88 8.83 -2.86 -6.32
CA ALA A 88 9.32 -2.19 -5.11
C ALA A 88 9.35 -0.68 -5.34
N VAL A 89 8.68 0.09 -4.50
CA VAL A 89 8.69 1.56 -4.59
C VAL A 89 10.08 2.07 -4.23
N ARG A 90 10.72 2.80 -5.16
CA ARG A 90 12.04 3.37 -4.97
C ARG A 90 11.98 4.83 -4.54
N THR A 91 11.13 5.62 -5.19
CA THR A 91 10.87 7.03 -4.86
C THR A 91 9.38 7.31 -4.99
N GLY A 92 8.90 8.34 -4.32
CA GLY A 92 7.53 8.79 -4.40
C GLY A 92 6.54 7.98 -3.55
N CYS A 93 5.31 7.94 -3.99
CA CYS A 93 4.20 7.25 -3.31
C CYS A 93 3.14 6.87 -4.35
N LEU A 94 2.65 5.64 -4.27
CA LEU A 94 1.54 5.17 -5.09
C LEU A 94 0.34 4.84 -4.20
N LYS A 95 -0.86 4.80 -4.79
CA LYS A 95 -2.05 4.20 -4.18
C LYS A 95 -2.51 3.00 -5.01
N THR A 96 -3.10 2.01 -4.35
CA THR A 96 -3.94 1.01 -5.02
C THR A 96 -5.39 1.36 -4.74
N CYS A 97 -6.24 1.32 -5.78
CA CYS A 97 -7.65 1.63 -5.67
C CYS A 97 -8.49 0.74 -6.59
N ALA A 98 -9.71 0.46 -6.15
CA ALA A 98 -10.74 -0.19 -6.94
C ALA A 98 -11.86 0.80 -7.21
N VAL A 99 -12.54 0.67 -8.34
CA VAL A 99 -13.72 1.46 -8.68
C VAL A 99 -14.94 0.57 -8.61
N ASP A 100 -15.96 0.97 -7.84
CA ASP A 100 -17.21 0.23 -7.75
C ASP A 100 -18.08 0.43 -9.02
N PRO A 101 -19.16 -0.35 -9.20
CA PRO A 101 -20.06 -0.21 -10.35
C PRO A 101 -20.72 1.18 -10.46
N ASN A 102 -20.73 1.98 -9.38
CA ASN A 102 -21.27 3.34 -9.37
C ASN A 102 -20.20 4.40 -9.71
N GLY A 103 -19.00 3.99 -10.10
CA GLY A 103 -17.90 4.88 -10.42
C GLY A 103 -17.19 5.49 -9.22
N ARG A 104 -17.44 4.99 -8.00
CA ARG A 104 -16.77 5.48 -6.79
C ARG A 104 -15.42 4.78 -6.62
N GLU A 105 -14.38 5.57 -6.46
CA GLU A 105 -13.06 5.07 -6.14
C GLU A 105 -12.99 4.64 -4.67
N HIS A 106 -12.38 3.49 -4.41
CA HIS A 106 -12.06 2.97 -3.08
C HIS A 106 -10.56 2.79 -2.97
N VAL A 107 -9.89 3.63 -2.19
CA VAL A 107 -8.46 3.49 -1.90
C VAL A 107 -8.27 2.27 -1.00
N LEU A 108 -7.51 1.30 -1.47
CA LEU A 108 -7.23 0.05 -0.77
C LEU A 108 -5.95 0.15 0.06
N ASN A 109 -4.92 0.80 -0.48
CA ASN A 109 -3.65 1.01 0.23
C ASN A 109 -2.86 2.18 -0.34
N PHE A 110 -1.94 2.71 0.47
CA PHE A 110 -0.86 3.59 0.03
C PHE A 110 0.47 2.83 0.12
N HIS A 111 1.29 2.99 -0.89
CA HIS A 111 2.58 2.33 -1.00
C HIS A 111 3.70 3.36 -0.96
N PHE A 112 4.53 3.23 0.05
CA PHE A 112 5.64 4.14 0.32
C PHE A 112 6.97 3.51 -0.09
N VAL A 113 8.02 4.32 -0.06
CA VAL A 113 9.38 3.93 -0.39
C VAL A 113 9.81 2.68 0.40
N GLY A 114 10.35 1.67 -0.31
CA GLY A 114 10.74 0.37 0.24
C GLY A 114 9.62 -0.69 0.28
N GLU A 115 8.36 -0.32 0.00
CA GLU A 115 7.25 -1.26 0.03
C GLU A 115 7.04 -1.97 -1.31
N ILE A 116 6.40 -3.14 -1.24
CA ILE A 116 6.12 -4.00 -2.38
C ILE A 116 4.67 -3.85 -2.79
N ILE A 117 4.44 -3.66 -4.09
CA ILE A 117 3.14 -3.60 -4.73
C ILE A 117 2.91 -4.86 -5.55
N GLY A 118 1.66 -5.33 -5.63
CA GLY A 118 1.23 -6.47 -6.43
C GLY A 118 1.32 -7.81 -5.71
N ILE A 119 1.63 -7.83 -4.40
CA ILE A 119 1.71 -9.08 -3.63
C ILE A 119 0.34 -9.77 -3.49
N ASP A 120 -0.71 -9.01 -3.57
CA ASP A 120 -2.11 -9.41 -3.55
C ASP A 120 -2.59 -10.07 -4.87
N ALA A 121 -1.87 -9.81 -5.96
CA ALA A 121 -2.15 -10.40 -7.28
C ALA A 121 -1.51 -11.78 -7.48
N ILE A 122 -0.71 -12.28 -6.54
CA ILE A 122 -0.04 -13.59 -6.64
C ILE A 122 -1.06 -14.74 -6.75
N PHE A 123 -2.12 -14.72 -5.92
CA PHE A 123 -3.11 -15.79 -5.89
C PHE A 123 -4.05 -15.77 -7.12
N PRO A 124 -4.66 -14.62 -7.48
CA PRO A 124 -5.58 -14.58 -8.63
C PRO A 124 -4.85 -14.53 -9.98
N GLU A 125 -3.51 -14.41 -9.99
CA GLU A 125 -2.68 -14.22 -11.19
C GLU A 125 -3.09 -13.02 -12.06
N GLN A 126 -3.83 -12.08 -11.47
CA GLN A 126 -4.38 -10.88 -12.10
C GLN A 126 -4.50 -9.76 -11.08
N HIS A 127 -4.28 -8.51 -11.51
CA HIS A 127 -4.50 -7.35 -10.66
C HIS A 127 -6.00 -7.07 -10.51
N PHE A 128 -6.49 -6.95 -9.27
CA PHE A 128 -7.89 -6.65 -8.98
C PHE A 128 -8.13 -5.17 -8.65
N ALA A 129 -7.08 -4.35 -8.71
CA ALA A 129 -7.10 -2.92 -8.44
C ALA A 129 -6.15 -2.18 -9.37
N ASP A 130 -6.36 -0.89 -9.55
CA ASP A 130 -5.42 0.01 -10.20
C ASP A 130 -4.31 0.39 -9.23
N ALA A 131 -3.07 0.53 -9.71
CA ALA A 131 -1.98 1.16 -8.96
C ALA A 131 -1.59 2.47 -9.65
N ILE A 132 -1.70 3.59 -8.91
CA ILE A 132 -1.57 4.94 -9.46
C ILE A 132 -0.55 5.74 -8.67
N ALA A 133 0.36 6.43 -9.36
CA ALA A 133 1.33 7.33 -8.74
C ALA A 133 0.63 8.61 -8.23
N LEU A 134 0.86 8.95 -6.96
CA LEU A 134 0.32 10.18 -6.35
C LEU A 134 1.23 11.39 -6.55
N VAL A 135 2.50 11.15 -6.70
CA VAL A 135 3.58 12.10 -6.99
C VAL A 135 4.52 11.45 -8.00
N GLU A 136 5.47 12.21 -8.54
CA GLU A 136 6.53 11.60 -9.36
C GLU A 136 7.17 10.45 -8.58
N SER A 137 7.11 9.26 -9.15
CA SER A 137 7.46 8.01 -8.48
C SER A 137 8.33 7.14 -9.36
N SER A 138 9.15 6.29 -8.76
CA SER A 138 9.86 5.24 -9.47
C SER A 138 9.75 3.91 -8.75
N VAL A 139 9.69 2.82 -9.52
CA VAL A 139 9.58 1.46 -8.99
C VAL A 139 10.61 0.53 -9.64
N CYS A 140 11.13 -0.40 -8.85
CA CYS A 140 11.93 -1.52 -9.34
C CYS A 140 11.00 -2.65 -9.79
N HIS A 141 11.17 -3.13 -11.00
CA HIS A 141 10.41 -4.24 -11.57
C HIS A 141 11.04 -5.58 -11.19
N LEU A 142 10.31 -6.42 -10.50
CA LEU A 142 10.74 -7.69 -9.91
C LEU A 142 9.94 -8.85 -10.52
N PRO A 143 10.44 -9.54 -11.55
CA PRO A 143 9.72 -10.64 -12.20
C PRO A 143 9.42 -11.76 -11.20
N TYR A 144 8.13 -12.00 -10.93
CA TYR A 144 7.72 -12.90 -9.84
C TYR A 144 8.24 -14.32 -10.00
N ARG A 145 8.21 -14.86 -11.23
CA ARG A 145 8.72 -16.22 -11.50
C ARG A 145 10.19 -16.38 -11.13
N ALA A 146 11.02 -15.38 -11.43
CA ALA A 146 12.44 -15.39 -11.09
C ALA A 146 12.63 -15.25 -9.57
N ILE A 147 11.93 -14.30 -8.96
CA ILE A 147 11.98 -14.05 -7.50
C ILE A 147 11.51 -15.27 -6.71
N SER A 148 10.40 -15.89 -7.08
CA SER A 148 9.85 -17.06 -6.39
C SER A 148 10.74 -18.30 -6.52
N LYS A 149 11.37 -18.49 -7.70
CA LYS A 149 12.37 -19.56 -7.88
C LYS A 149 13.58 -19.32 -6.97
N PHE A 150 14.10 -18.11 -6.96
CA PHE A 150 15.28 -17.77 -6.16
C PHE A 150 15.01 -17.82 -4.65
N ALA A 151 13.80 -17.48 -4.23
CA ALA A 151 13.40 -17.59 -2.81
C ALA A 151 13.40 -19.03 -2.26
N ARG A 152 13.28 -20.05 -3.15
CA ARG A 152 13.43 -21.46 -2.72
C ARG A 152 14.88 -21.82 -2.37
N GLU A 153 15.84 -21.13 -2.96
CA GLU A 153 17.28 -21.34 -2.77
C GLU A 153 17.85 -20.44 -1.67
N VAL A 154 17.14 -19.33 -1.33
CA VAL A 154 17.61 -18.30 -0.40
C VAL A 154 16.54 -18.03 0.65
N PRO A 155 16.62 -18.71 1.82
CA PRO A 155 15.62 -18.62 2.89
C PRO A 155 15.38 -17.18 3.39
N GLU A 156 16.42 -16.34 3.39
CA GLU A 156 16.32 -14.94 3.81
C GLU A 156 15.35 -14.15 2.90
N LEU A 157 15.36 -14.42 1.60
CA LEU A 157 14.42 -13.79 0.66
C LEU A 157 12.99 -14.28 0.88
N GLN A 158 12.83 -15.59 1.19
CA GLN A 158 11.52 -16.15 1.53
C GLN A 158 10.94 -15.47 2.78
N VAL A 159 11.75 -15.26 3.81
CA VAL A 159 11.34 -14.54 5.03
C VAL A 159 10.91 -13.11 4.69
N GLN A 160 11.60 -12.42 3.79
CA GLN A 160 11.21 -11.06 3.40
C GLN A 160 9.90 -11.01 2.60
N LEU A 161 9.63 -12.01 1.75
CA LEU A 161 8.33 -12.13 1.06
C LEU A 161 7.19 -12.37 2.06
N VAL A 162 7.38 -13.26 3.02
CA VAL A 162 6.39 -13.50 4.09
C VAL A 162 6.17 -12.25 4.93
N ARG A 163 7.22 -11.51 5.28
CA ARG A 163 7.10 -10.22 5.97
C ARG A 163 6.34 -9.17 5.16
N ALA A 164 6.58 -9.11 3.85
CA ALA A 164 5.85 -8.19 2.97
C ALA A 164 4.36 -8.54 2.92
N LEU A 165 4.02 -9.83 2.80
CA LEU A 165 2.64 -10.33 2.85
C LEU A 165 2.00 -10.03 4.21
N SER A 166 2.70 -10.29 5.31
CA SER A 166 2.20 -10.02 6.67
C SER A 166 1.91 -8.53 6.88
N ARG A 167 2.79 -7.64 6.39
CA ARG A 167 2.53 -6.18 6.42
C ARG A 167 1.30 -5.80 5.61
N HIS A 168 1.11 -6.42 4.44
CA HIS A 168 -0.06 -6.17 3.61
C HIS A 168 -1.36 -6.58 4.31
N VAL A 169 -1.41 -7.79 4.88
CA VAL A 169 -2.55 -8.27 5.68
C VAL A 169 -2.81 -7.36 6.87
N PHE A 170 -1.76 -6.98 7.61
CA PHE A 170 -1.89 -6.07 8.75
C PHE A 170 -2.47 -4.70 8.34
N SER A 171 -2.03 -4.13 7.23
CA SER A 171 -2.58 -2.86 6.70
C SER A 171 -4.08 -2.97 6.43
N MET A 172 -4.54 -4.08 5.85
CA MET A 172 -5.96 -4.31 5.57
C MET A 172 -6.79 -4.49 6.86
N THR A 173 -6.29 -5.25 7.83
CA THR A 173 -7.01 -5.52 9.09
C THR A 173 -7.12 -4.28 9.97
N SER A 174 -6.15 -3.38 9.93
CA SER A 174 -6.15 -2.14 10.72
C SER A 174 -7.29 -1.19 10.33
N ILE A 175 -7.84 -1.30 9.11
CA ILE A 175 -8.97 -0.48 8.65
C ILE A 175 -10.30 -1.15 8.97
N ALA A 176 -10.33 -2.48 9.08
CA ALA A 176 -11.55 -3.27 9.28
C ALA A 176 -12.03 -3.31 10.74
N GLY A 177 -11.18 -2.93 11.70
CA GLY A 177 -11.52 -2.95 13.13
C GLY A 177 -12.55 -1.86 13.52
N ASP A 178 -13.22 -2.08 14.64
CA ASP A 178 -14.18 -1.13 15.24
C ASP A 178 -13.44 -0.01 16.02
N PHE A 179 -12.74 0.84 15.28
CA PHE A 179 -11.97 1.96 15.80
C PHE A 179 -12.64 3.28 15.47
N SER A 180 -12.54 4.23 16.40
CA SER A 180 -13.03 5.59 16.20
C SER A 180 -12.32 6.29 15.03
N ALA A 181 -12.96 7.32 14.47
CA ALA A 181 -12.37 8.11 13.40
C ALA A 181 -11.06 8.81 13.83
N GLU A 182 -10.93 9.17 15.10
CA GLU A 182 -9.73 9.79 15.67
C GLU A 182 -8.57 8.79 15.77
N GLU A 183 -8.84 7.58 16.26
CA GLU A 183 -7.86 6.50 16.34
C GLU A 183 -7.33 6.13 14.95
N ARG A 184 -8.23 5.97 13.96
CA ARG A 184 -7.85 5.68 12.57
C ARG A 184 -6.95 6.76 11.99
N LEU A 185 -7.28 8.04 12.17
CA LEU A 185 -6.47 9.13 11.64
C LEU A 185 -5.14 9.28 12.38
N ALA A 186 -5.12 9.10 13.70
CA ALA A 186 -3.89 9.13 14.49
C ALA A 186 -2.94 7.99 14.07
N ALA A 187 -3.44 6.76 13.95
CA ALA A 187 -2.69 5.60 13.49
C ALA A 187 -2.13 5.80 12.07
N PHE A 188 -2.94 6.36 11.17
CA PHE A 188 -2.50 6.71 9.81
C PHE A 188 -1.32 7.70 9.83
N LEU A 189 -1.41 8.79 10.59
CA LEU A 189 -0.34 9.80 10.66
C LEU A 189 0.94 9.23 11.26
N ILE A 190 0.84 8.39 12.29
CA ILE A 190 1.98 7.67 12.88
C ILE A 190 2.62 6.74 11.86
N MET A 191 1.82 5.96 11.14
CA MET A 191 2.28 5.07 10.09
C MET A 191 3.04 5.84 9.00
N VAL A 192 2.49 6.94 8.51
CA VAL A 192 3.16 7.79 7.50
C VAL A 192 4.45 8.38 8.05
N SER A 193 4.46 8.85 9.31
CA SER A 193 5.67 9.35 9.97
C SER A 193 6.77 8.29 10.06
N ALA A 194 6.43 7.07 10.46
CA ALA A 194 7.39 5.98 10.52
C ALA A 194 8.01 5.68 9.15
N ARG A 195 7.20 5.65 8.09
CA ARG A 195 7.65 5.41 6.71
C ARG A 195 8.49 6.56 6.16
N HIS A 196 8.13 7.79 6.48
CA HIS A 196 8.91 8.98 6.09
C HIS A 196 10.31 8.94 6.70
N ARG A 197 10.44 8.54 7.97
CA ARG A 197 11.76 8.34 8.61
C ARG A 197 12.61 7.27 7.95
N LEU A 198 12.00 6.15 7.55
CA LEU A 198 12.70 5.07 6.84
C LEU A 198 13.23 5.52 5.47
N ALA A 199 12.58 6.50 4.85
CA ALA A 199 13.02 7.12 3.59
C ALA A 199 14.09 8.21 3.78
N GLY A 200 14.59 8.43 5.00
CA GLY A 200 15.60 9.47 5.33
C GLY A 200 15.02 10.86 5.59
N GLY A 201 13.71 10.96 5.74
CA GLY A 201 13.03 12.21 6.09
C GLY A 201 13.18 12.60 7.57
N GLY A 202 12.92 13.87 7.90
CA GLY A 202 12.87 14.36 9.28
C GLY A 202 11.79 13.65 10.10
N SER A 203 11.96 13.61 11.42
CA SER A 203 11.07 12.82 12.29
C SER A 203 9.68 13.43 12.50
N THR A 204 9.52 14.73 12.32
CA THR A 204 8.30 15.46 12.69
C THR A 204 7.60 16.17 11.54
N GLU A 205 8.28 16.46 10.44
CA GLU A 205 7.69 17.14 9.29
C GLU A 205 7.33 16.12 8.20
N LEU A 206 6.06 16.07 7.82
CA LEU A 206 5.51 15.15 6.84
C LEU A 206 4.96 15.93 5.65
N GLN A 207 5.46 15.64 4.46
CA GLN A 207 4.82 16.06 3.22
C GLN A 207 3.94 14.90 2.72
N LEU A 208 2.63 15.06 2.80
CA LEU A 208 1.68 14.04 2.37
C LEU A 208 1.58 14.02 0.83
N ALA A 209 1.83 12.87 0.24
CA ALA A 209 1.63 12.65 -1.19
C ALA A 209 0.13 12.61 -1.57
N MET A 210 -0.70 12.06 -0.67
CA MET A 210 -2.13 11.87 -0.85
C MET A 210 -2.94 13.11 -0.50
N SER A 211 -4.11 13.26 -1.14
CA SER A 211 -5.08 14.31 -0.83
C SER A 211 -5.87 13.97 0.45
N ARG A 212 -6.57 14.97 1.01
CA ARG A 212 -7.52 14.73 2.11
C ARG A 212 -8.64 13.77 1.73
N GLN A 213 -9.07 13.80 0.49
CA GLN A 213 -10.07 12.90 -0.05
C GLN A 213 -9.54 11.46 -0.12
N ASP A 214 -8.29 11.26 -0.58
CA ASP A 214 -7.66 9.93 -0.59
C ASP A 214 -7.53 9.37 0.83
N ILE A 215 -7.13 10.21 1.80
CA ILE A 215 -7.01 9.81 3.21
C ILE A 215 -8.39 9.43 3.77
N ALA A 216 -9.40 10.24 3.53
CA ALA A 216 -10.76 9.98 3.99
C ALA A 216 -11.30 8.68 3.39
N ASN A 217 -11.11 8.48 2.10
CA ASN A 217 -11.51 7.27 1.40
C ASN A 217 -10.81 6.03 1.97
N TYR A 218 -9.49 6.07 2.15
CA TYR A 218 -8.71 5.00 2.75
C TYR A 218 -9.17 4.66 4.17
N LEU A 219 -9.43 5.67 5.00
CA LEU A 219 -9.87 5.50 6.39
C LEU A 219 -11.36 5.18 6.54
N ARG A 220 -12.12 5.11 5.43
CA ARG A 220 -13.58 4.93 5.43
C ARG A 220 -14.29 6.03 6.22
N LEU A 221 -13.89 7.28 6.02
CA LEU A 221 -14.42 8.48 6.65
C LEU A 221 -14.90 9.48 5.60
N ALA A 222 -15.75 10.43 6.01
CA ALA A 222 -16.04 11.59 5.19
C ALA A 222 -14.84 12.58 5.22
N THR A 223 -14.61 13.29 4.13
CA THR A 223 -13.51 14.28 4.02
C THR A 223 -13.64 15.39 5.06
N GLU A 224 -14.86 15.80 5.37
CA GLU A 224 -15.19 16.77 6.41
C GLU A 224 -14.81 16.26 7.80
N THR A 225 -14.99 14.95 8.04
CA THR A 225 -14.63 14.30 9.32
C THR A 225 -13.12 14.33 9.49
N VAL A 226 -12.34 13.95 8.47
CA VAL A 226 -10.87 14.05 8.49
C VAL A 226 -10.42 15.48 8.77
N SER A 227 -11.04 16.46 8.11
CA SER A 227 -10.70 17.87 8.29
C SER A 227 -11.01 18.37 9.71
N ARG A 228 -12.16 17.96 10.27
CA ARG A 228 -12.55 18.31 11.67
C ARG A 228 -11.61 17.68 12.69
N ILE A 229 -11.21 16.42 12.51
CA ILE A 229 -10.28 15.75 13.43
C ILE A 229 -8.91 16.41 13.38
N LEU A 230 -8.39 16.73 12.19
CA LEU A 230 -7.11 17.44 12.06
C LEU A 230 -7.15 18.82 12.74
N ALA A 231 -8.25 19.57 12.61
CA ALA A 231 -8.42 20.85 13.32
C ALA A 231 -8.44 20.66 14.85
N ARG A 232 -9.07 19.57 15.34
CA ARG A 232 -9.06 19.21 16.75
C ARG A 232 -7.66 18.85 17.25
N PHE A 233 -6.93 18.00 16.54
CA PHE A 233 -5.55 17.66 16.85
C PHE A 233 -4.64 18.89 16.87
N GLN A 234 -4.88 19.84 15.95
CA GLN A 234 -4.16 21.11 15.94
C GLN A 234 -4.50 21.96 17.16
N LYS A 235 -5.77 22.09 17.53
CA LYS A 235 -6.21 22.83 18.73
C LYS A 235 -5.65 22.21 20.01
N SER A 236 -5.49 20.90 20.07
CA SER A 236 -4.91 20.16 21.20
C SER A 236 -3.37 20.15 21.19
N GLY A 237 -2.70 20.85 20.28
CA GLY A 237 -1.25 20.91 20.22
C GLY A 237 -0.56 19.61 19.79
N LEU A 238 -1.29 18.63 19.20
CA LEU A 238 -0.72 17.38 18.77
C LEU A 238 0.05 17.52 17.45
N LEU A 239 -0.44 18.38 16.55
CA LEU A 239 0.17 18.63 15.25
C LEU A 239 -0.12 20.05 14.76
N ARG A 240 0.59 20.46 13.71
CA ARG A 240 0.26 21.61 12.86
C ARG A 240 0.01 21.09 11.45
N ALA A 241 -1.09 21.49 10.84
CA ALA A 241 -1.48 21.08 9.50
C ALA A 241 -1.63 22.30 8.58
N ASN A 242 -0.92 22.27 7.45
CA ASN A 242 -1.05 23.27 6.39
C ASN A 242 -1.13 22.56 5.04
N ARG A 243 -2.31 22.50 4.45
CA ARG A 243 -2.58 21.75 3.21
C ARG A 243 -2.08 20.30 3.30
N ARG A 244 -0.98 19.97 2.60
CA ARG A 244 -0.34 18.64 2.59
C ARG A 244 0.86 18.53 3.53
N GLN A 245 1.25 19.63 4.19
CA GLN A 245 2.29 19.60 5.20
C GLN A 245 1.67 19.34 6.58
N ILE A 246 2.22 18.38 7.30
CA ILE A 246 1.85 18.10 8.69
C ILE A 246 3.13 18.07 9.52
N THR A 247 3.17 18.88 10.57
CA THR A 247 4.24 18.84 11.57
C THR A 247 3.68 18.20 12.83
N LEU A 248 4.25 17.07 13.25
CA LEU A 248 3.89 16.41 14.50
C LEU A 248 4.56 17.14 15.66
N LEU A 249 3.75 17.79 16.51
CA LEU A 249 4.23 18.55 17.68
C LEU A 249 4.33 17.65 18.92
N ASN A 250 3.41 16.72 19.08
CA ASN A 250 3.38 15.75 20.17
C ASN A 250 3.09 14.35 19.60
N PRO A 251 4.12 13.64 19.11
CA PRO A 251 3.94 12.27 18.63
C PRO A 251 3.41 11.30 19.68
N ASP A 252 3.84 11.43 20.94
CA ASP A 252 3.42 10.54 22.03
C ASP A 252 1.92 10.69 22.31
N GLY A 253 1.38 11.90 22.22
CA GLY A 253 -0.07 12.13 22.34
C GLY A 253 -0.85 11.46 21.19
N LEU A 254 -0.33 11.45 19.98
CA LEU A 254 -0.93 10.71 18.86
C LEU A 254 -0.81 9.20 19.06
N TYR A 255 0.33 8.71 19.58
CA TYR A 255 0.48 7.29 19.95
C TYR A 255 -0.53 6.86 21.00
N ALA A 256 -0.81 7.70 22.01
CA ALA A 256 -1.80 7.41 23.03
C ALA A 256 -3.23 7.28 22.45
N ILE A 257 -3.59 8.12 21.47
CA ILE A 257 -4.87 8.01 20.76
C ILE A 257 -4.95 6.73 19.93
N ALA A 258 -3.87 6.35 19.25
CA ALA A 258 -3.81 5.19 18.36
C ALA A 258 -3.43 3.90 19.10
N GLU A 259 -3.42 3.86 20.43
CA GLU A 259 -2.80 2.77 21.22
C GLU A 259 -3.30 1.37 20.82
N CYS A 260 -4.58 1.23 20.53
CA CYS A 260 -5.17 -0.05 20.13
C CYS A 260 -4.83 -0.49 18.69
N MET A 261 -4.48 0.45 17.80
CA MET A 261 -4.24 0.19 16.39
C MET A 261 -2.76 0.05 16.03
N ASN A 262 -1.84 0.37 16.93
CA ASN A 262 -0.44 0.53 16.56
C ASN A 262 0.44 -0.58 17.12
N PRO A 263 0.86 -1.56 16.29
CA PRO A 263 1.82 -2.59 16.72
C PRO A 263 3.21 -2.02 16.99
N TYR A 264 3.49 -0.79 16.53
CA TYR A 264 4.77 -0.10 16.75
C TYR A 264 4.76 0.80 17.99
N SER A 265 3.61 0.96 18.67
CA SER A 265 3.48 1.83 19.84
C SER A 265 4.17 1.32 21.08
N ARG A 266 4.55 0.04 21.08
CA ARG A 266 5.29 -0.57 22.20
C ARG A 266 6.55 -1.23 21.69
N GLY A 267 7.62 -0.46 21.69
CA GLY A 267 8.95 -1.06 21.76
C GLY A 267 9.00 -1.94 23.02
N GLY A 268 9.02 -3.27 22.83
CA GLY A 268 9.28 -4.24 23.91
C GLY A 268 8.06 -4.54 24.79
N ILE A 269 7.52 -5.72 24.61
CA ILE A 269 6.99 -6.64 25.61
C ILE A 269 7.49 -6.23 27.02
N ASN A 270 6.70 -5.52 27.78
CA ASN A 270 6.56 -5.54 29.25
C ASN A 270 6.08 -4.18 29.81
N ARG A 271 4.78 -3.91 29.75
CA ARG A 271 4.10 -3.20 30.84
C ARG A 271 3.01 -4.13 31.31
N ARG A 272 3.29 -4.89 32.38
CA ARG A 272 2.26 -5.55 33.20
C ARG A 272 1.25 -4.47 33.55
N ARG A 273 -0.04 -4.72 33.26
CA ARG A 273 -1.13 -3.93 33.83
C ARG A 273 -0.86 -3.89 35.34
N PRO A 274 -0.98 -2.73 35.98
CA PRO A 274 -1.01 -2.73 37.45
C PRO A 274 -2.23 -3.55 37.87
N ASP A 275 -1.99 -4.55 38.68
CA ASP A 275 -2.98 -5.41 39.29
C ASP A 275 -3.95 -4.54 40.05
N LYS A 276 -5.23 -4.48 39.64
CA LYS A 276 -6.31 -3.73 40.32
C LYS A 276 -6.87 -4.45 41.55
N ASP A 277 -6.26 -5.58 41.93
CA ASP A 277 -6.77 -6.43 43.03
C ASP A 277 -5.94 -6.38 44.32
N ALA A 278 -5.10 -5.36 44.54
CA ALA A 278 -4.29 -5.23 45.75
C ALA A 278 -4.92 -4.27 46.79
N THR A 279 -6.28 -4.15 46.86
CA THR A 279 -6.96 -3.42 47.96
C THR A 279 -8.25 -4.12 48.32
N ARG A 280 -8.11 -5.34 48.88
CA ARG A 280 -9.09 -5.95 49.78
C ARG A 280 -8.36 -6.96 50.69
N SER A 281 -7.89 -6.50 51.77
CA SER A 281 -7.74 -7.22 53.05
C SER A 281 -7.69 -6.19 54.16
#